data_c40ae0780214d2e4d4900e57d5aab620
#
_entry.id   c40ae0780214d2e4d4900e57d5aab620
#
_cell.length_a   1.000
_cell.length_b   1.000
_cell.length_c   1.000
_cell.angle_alpha   90.00
_cell.angle_beta   90.00
_cell.angle_gamma   90.00
#
_symmetry.space_group_name_H-M   'P 1'
#
loop_
_entity.id
_entity.type
_entity.pdbx_description
1 polymer ?
#
loop_
_entity_poly.entity_id
_entity_poly.type
_entity_poly.pdbx_seq_one_letter_code
_entity_poly.pdbx_strand_id
1 'polypeptide(L)'
;FLIDIRLVMNKKLSIDEISQALIDMGMDLKGQSEDENSELKIEITAEKFDMISSIGIARAINSYLELQEPVINIPLIRGKERVIVDESVKEVRPKTVAVIVRNLDLNAEKLQQIIDVQEKIHESFEKKKKKAAIGIYPIENISFPIYFKALPPKNIKFQPLESDNEMSATQMLKEHQTCKKYAHLLEGAKVYPIFSDSNNNILSLPPLINSHTTGRVETYHKDLFVEVSGHNEHHLNSVLITLVSMLQVMGAEVESMQVEYAHENYTYELNVDPKIKTLSREYISSLVGVELTNNEVIKLAKKKSGLELFTILL
;
A
#
# COMPACT_ATOMS: atom_id res chain seq x y z
N PHE A 1 17.61 -6.83 1.91
CA PHE A 1 16.39 -7.42 2.46
C PHE A 1 16.59 -8.18 3.80
N LEU A 2 17.72 -8.87 4.02
CA LEU A 2 17.95 -9.61 5.29
C LEU A 2 18.08 -8.69 6.50
N ILE A 3 18.74 -7.55 6.36
CA ILE A 3 18.89 -6.56 7.43
C ILE A 3 17.51 -6.02 7.80
N ASP A 4 16.68 -5.71 6.84
CA ASP A 4 15.35 -5.16 7.03
C ASP A 4 14.41 -6.14 7.77
N ILE A 5 14.46 -7.42 7.43
CA ILE A 5 13.66 -8.46 8.10
C ILE A 5 14.08 -8.57 9.57
N ARG A 6 15.39 -8.61 9.85
CA ARG A 6 15.93 -8.71 11.21
C ARG A 6 15.59 -7.54 12.11
N LEU A 7 15.45 -6.32 11.56
CA LEU A 7 15.10 -5.12 12.33
C LEU A 7 13.65 -5.14 12.86
N VAL A 8 12.76 -5.85 12.15
CA VAL A 8 11.34 -5.94 12.51
C VAL A 8 11.05 -7.19 13.37
N MET A 9 12.04 -8.08 13.53
CA MET A 9 11.86 -9.32 14.24
C MET A 9 12.12 -9.17 15.74
N ASN A 10 11.23 -9.74 16.55
CA ASN A 10 11.37 -9.75 18.02
C ASN A 10 12.52 -10.63 18.52
N LYS A 11 13.11 -11.45 17.66
CA LYS A 11 14.22 -12.34 17.96
C LYS A 11 15.22 -12.33 16.82
N LYS A 12 16.51 -12.33 17.14
CA LYS A 12 17.57 -12.50 16.15
C LYS A 12 17.56 -13.94 15.63
N LEU A 13 17.15 -14.15 14.39
CA LEU A 13 17.15 -15.44 13.71
C LEU A 13 18.37 -15.59 12.80
N SER A 14 18.84 -16.83 12.63
CA SER A 14 19.83 -17.17 11.61
C SER A 14 19.19 -17.12 10.20
N ILE A 15 20.02 -17.07 9.17
CA ILE A 15 19.57 -17.16 7.77
C ILE A 15 18.83 -18.48 7.53
N ASP A 16 19.35 -19.57 8.09
CA ASP A 16 18.76 -20.90 7.93
C ASP A 16 17.37 -20.98 8.57
N GLU A 17 17.17 -20.42 9.79
CA GLU A 17 15.86 -20.36 10.44
C GLU A 17 14.86 -19.55 9.61
N ILE A 18 15.27 -18.40 9.05
CA ILE A 18 14.44 -17.58 8.17
C ILE A 18 14.10 -18.32 6.87
N SER A 19 15.10 -18.93 6.25
CA SER A 19 14.94 -19.70 5.01
C SER A 19 14.01 -20.88 5.20
N GLN A 20 14.17 -21.64 6.27
CA GLN A 20 13.30 -22.77 6.58
C GLN A 20 11.86 -22.32 6.84
N ALA A 21 11.65 -21.25 7.60
CA ALA A 21 10.31 -20.71 7.83
C ALA A 21 9.63 -20.28 6.52
N LEU A 22 10.36 -19.64 5.61
CA LEU A 22 9.84 -19.22 4.28
C LEU A 22 9.46 -20.45 3.43
N ILE A 23 10.30 -21.47 3.39
CA ILE A 23 10.03 -22.74 2.67
C ILE A 23 8.77 -23.41 3.24
N ASP A 24 8.67 -23.51 4.57
CA ASP A 24 7.51 -24.12 5.25
C ASP A 24 6.21 -23.33 5.01
N MET A 25 6.30 -22.02 4.80
CA MET A 25 5.18 -21.18 4.39
C MET A 25 4.87 -21.27 2.88
N GLY A 26 5.62 -22.10 2.11
CA GLY A 26 5.43 -22.31 0.69
C GLY A 26 5.97 -21.19 -0.19
N MET A 27 7.10 -20.58 0.21
CA MET A 27 7.80 -19.58 -0.58
C MET A 27 8.98 -20.20 -1.31
N ASP A 28 9.20 -19.78 -2.56
CA ASP A 28 10.37 -20.17 -3.30
C ASP A 28 11.54 -19.22 -3.03
N LEU A 29 12.64 -19.78 -2.55
CA LEU A 29 13.90 -19.06 -2.38
C LEU A 29 14.77 -19.24 -3.62
N LYS A 30 15.10 -18.13 -4.30
CA LYS A 30 16.00 -18.12 -5.45
C LYS A 30 17.37 -17.60 -5.03
N GLY A 31 18.32 -18.51 -4.85
CA GLY A 31 19.71 -18.20 -4.53
C GLY A 31 19.93 -18.05 -3.02
N GLN A 32 20.60 -19.05 -2.44
CA GLN A 32 21.28 -18.93 -1.16
C GLN A 32 22.72 -18.52 -1.46
N SER A 33 23.17 -17.40 -0.90
CA SER A 33 24.59 -17.12 -0.78
C SER A 33 25.00 -17.47 0.65
N GLU A 34 26.15 -18.12 0.81
CA GLU A 34 26.71 -18.51 2.11
C GLU A 34 27.20 -17.33 2.95
N ASP A 35 27.11 -16.10 2.43
CA ASP A 35 27.61 -14.89 3.06
C ASP A 35 26.51 -14.21 3.91
N GLU A 36 26.79 -13.88 5.17
CA GLU A 36 25.86 -13.25 6.12
C GLU A 36 25.28 -11.89 5.62
N ASN A 37 25.91 -11.28 4.62
CA ASN A 37 25.49 -10.03 3.99
C ASN A 37 24.76 -10.24 2.65
N SER A 38 24.42 -11.47 2.29
CA SER A 38 23.80 -11.76 1.00
C SER A 38 22.32 -11.47 0.96
N GLU A 39 21.85 -11.03 -0.20
CA GLU A 39 20.42 -10.80 -0.47
C GLU A 39 19.67 -12.12 -0.64
N LEU A 40 18.63 -12.34 0.16
CA LEU A 40 17.66 -13.40 -0.10
C LEU A 40 16.68 -12.96 -1.19
N LYS A 41 16.62 -13.70 -2.28
CA LYS A 41 15.61 -13.51 -3.34
C LYS A 41 14.42 -14.41 -3.06
N ILE A 42 13.31 -13.80 -2.68
CA ILE A 42 12.07 -14.50 -2.35
C ILE A 42 11.06 -14.23 -3.47
N GLU A 43 10.48 -15.28 -4.03
CA GLU A 43 9.36 -15.17 -4.97
C GLU A 43 8.05 -15.10 -4.18
N ILE A 44 7.32 -14.00 -4.34
CA ILE A 44 6.02 -13.77 -3.69
C ILE A 44 4.92 -13.92 -4.75
N THR A 45 4.01 -14.84 -4.50
CA THR A 45 2.83 -15.05 -5.35
C THR A 45 1.73 -14.03 -5.06
N ALA A 46 0.85 -13.80 -6.04
CA ALA A 46 -0.13 -12.70 -5.99
C ALA A 46 -1.13 -12.81 -4.83
N GLU A 47 -1.39 -14.02 -4.32
CA GLU A 47 -2.28 -14.25 -3.17
C GLU A 47 -1.66 -13.84 -1.82
N LYS A 48 -0.34 -13.63 -1.77
CA LYS A 48 0.40 -13.21 -0.57
C LYS A 48 0.81 -11.75 -0.64
N PHE A 49 -0.12 -10.91 -1.06
CA PHE A 49 0.12 -9.49 -1.29
C PHE A 49 0.60 -8.72 -0.04
N ASP A 50 0.20 -9.17 1.14
CA ASP A 50 0.66 -8.66 2.44
C ASP A 50 2.17 -8.86 2.69
N MET A 51 2.80 -9.79 1.96
CA MET A 51 4.23 -10.09 2.05
C MET A 51 5.08 -9.38 0.99
N ILE A 52 4.54 -8.38 0.29
CA ILE A 52 5.25 -7.63 -0.75
C ILE A 52 6.43 -6.80 -0.22
N SER A 53 6.50 -6.61 1.10
CA SER A 53 7.56 -5.87 1.80
C SER A 53 8.37 -6.77 2.73
N SER A 54 9.60 -6.36 3.07
CA SER A 54 10.40 -6.97 4.12
C SER A 54 9.66 -6.99 5.48
N ILE A 55 8.91 -5.94 5.77
CA ILE A 55 8.07 -5.82 6.98
C ILE A 55 6.93 -6.84 6.96
N GLY A 56 6.24 -7.01 5.83
CA GLY A 56 5.18 -8.02 5.68
C GLY A 56 5.73 -9.42 5.84
N ILE A 57 6.88 -9.72 5.24
CA ILE A 57 7.58 -11.00 5.38
C ILE A 57 8.00 -11.25 6.84
N ALA A 58 8.61 -10.27 7.50
CA ALA A 58 9.01 -10.38 8.90
C ALA A 58 7.83 -10.64 9.83
N ARG A 59 6.69 -9.96 9.59
CA ARG A 59 5.44 -10.17 10.31
C ARG A 59 4.91 -11.59 10.15
N ALA A 60 4.94 -12.12 8.92
CA ALA A 60 4.53 -13.49 8.63
C ALA A 60 5.44 -14.53 9.30
N ILE A 61 6.76 -14.33 9.28
CA ILE A 61 7.73 -15.19 9.97
C ILE A 61 7.52 -15.14 11.48
N ASN A 62 7.34 -13.95 12.07
CA ASN A 62 7.08 -13.79 13.50
C ASN A 62 5.83 -14.58 13.94
N SER A 63 4.76 -14.50 13.16
CA SER A 63 3.53 -15.26 13.40
C SER A 63 3.77 -16.78 13.23
N TYR A 64 4.44 -17.18 12.14
CA TYR A 64 4.71 -18.58 11.84
C TYR A 64 5.55 -19.27 12.93
N LEU A 65 6.56 -18.57 13.45
CA LEU A 65 7.43 -19.06 14.52
C LEU A 65 6.86 -18.80 15.93
N GLU A 66 5.64 -18.31 16.03
CA GLU A 66 4.97 -17.99 17.31
C GLU A 66 5.79 -17.01 18.18
N LEU A 67 6.56 -16.11 17.55
CA LEU A 67 7.37 -15.09 18.22
C LEU A 67 6.57 -13.85 18.59
N GLN A 68 5.43 -13.64 17.94
CA GLN A 68 4.52 -12.52 18.17
C GLN A 68 3.10 -12.98 17.85
N GLU A 69 2.14 -12.52 18.65
CA GLU A 69 0.73 -12.69 18.33
C GLU A 69 0.39 -12.00 17.00
N PRO A 70 -0.43 -12.63 16.15
CA PRO A 70 -0.81 -12.06 14.89
C PRO A 70 -1.60 -10.76 15.08
N VAL A 71 -1.24 -9.74 14.33
CA VAL A 71 -1.99 -8.47 14.31
C VAL A 71 -3.22 -8.62 13.42
N ILE A 72 -4.39 -8.75 14.02
CA ILE A 72 -5.66 -8.95 13.32
C ILE A 72 -6.35 -7.63 13.04
N ASN A 73 -6.26 -6.71 13.98
CA ASN A 73 -6.90 -5.42 13.89
C ASN A 73 -5.89 -4.32 13.54
N ILE A 74 -6.25 -3.50 12.57
CA ILE A 74 -5.58 -2.26 12.26
C ILE A 74 -6.29 -1.17 13.08
N PRO A 75 -5.70 -0.68 14.18
CA PRO A 75 -6.34 0.38 14.96
C PRO A 75 -6.45 1.64 14.10
N LEU A 76 -7.67 2.13 13.91
CA LEU A 76 -7.95 3.38 13.23
C LEU A 76 -8.46 4.42 14.23
N ILE A 77 -7.86 5.60 14.18
CA ILE A 77 -8.36 6.80 14.86
C ILE A 77 -9.36 7.46 13.91
N ARG A 78 -10.51 7.87 14.42
CA ARG A 78 -11.47 8.59 13.59
C ARG A 78 -10.95 9.99 13.30
N GLY A 79 -10.69 10.26 12.02
CA GLY A 79 -10.26 11.57 11.54
C GLY A 79 -11.44 12.48 11.18
N LYS A 80 -11.15 13.76 10.96
CA LYS A 80 -12.12 14.79 10.54
C LYS A 80 -11.85 15.34 9.15
N GLU A 81 -10.67 15.05 8.61
CA GLU A 81 -10.26 15.56 7.30
C GLU A 81 -10.94 14.76 6.18
N ARG A 82 -11.06 15.38 5.03
CA ARG A 82 -11.80 14.80 3.91
C ARG A 82 -11.18 15.05 2.56
N VAL A 83 -11.48 14.14 1.64
CA VAL A 83 -11.25 14.29 0.20
C VAL A 83 -12.60 14.51 -0.49
N ILE A 84 -12.71 15.51 -1.32
CA ILE A 84 -13.91 15.80 -2.12
C ILE A 84 -13.64 15.35 -3.55
N VAL A 85 -14.44 14.41 -4.04
CA VAL A 85 -14.32 13.85 -5.39
C VAL A 85 -15.30 14.56 -6.32
N ASP A 86 -14.75 15.22 -7.33
CA ASP A 86 -15.50 15.91 -8.36
C ASP A 86 -15.96 14.94 -9.47
N GLU A 87 -17.13 15.20 -10.07
CA GLU A 87 -17.69 14.36 -11.13
C GLU A 87 -16.78 14.27 -12.37
N SER A 88 -15.93 15.25 -12.61
CA SER A 88 -15.01 15.30 -13.76
C SER A 88 -14.03 14.11 -13.83
N VAL A 89 -13.77 13.41 -12.72
CA VAL A 89 -12.88 12.24 -12.71
C VAL A 89 -13.55 10.96 -13.20
N LYS A 90 -14.88 10.94 -13.34
CA LYS A 90 -15.69 9.73 -13.58
C LYS A 90 -15.21 8.90 -14.78
N GLU A 91 -14.86 9.55 -15.88
CA GLU A 91 -14.44 8.86 -17.11
C GLU A 91 -12.94 8.54 -17.17
N VAL A 92 -12.13 9.14 -16.30
CA VAL A 92 -10.67 9.00 -16.39
C VAL A 92 -10.08 8.21 -15.22
N ARG A 93 -10.55 8.46 -13.99
CA ARG A 93 -10.06 7.79 -12.78
C ARG A 93 -11.06 7.94 -11.62
N PRO A 94 -12.18 7.16 -11.63
CA PRO A 94 -13.39 7.50 -10.87
C PRO A 94 -13.27 7.35 -9.35
N LYS A 95 -12.32 6.59 -8.83
CA LYS A 95 -12.30 6.21 -7.43
C LYS A 95 -10.97 6.57 -6.76
N THR A 96 -11.06 6.95 -5.49
CA THR A 96 -9.91 7.12 -4.59
C THR A 96 -10.27 6.67 -3.18
N VAL A 97 -9.28 6.27 -2.42
CA VAL A 97 -9.34 5.93 -0.99
C VAL A 97 -8.19 6.64 -0.29
N ALA A 98 -8.36 7.05 0.95
CA ALA A 98 -7.34 7.86 1.62
C ALA A 98 -7.33 7.68 3.13
N VAL A 99 -6.17 7.99 3.73
CA VAL A 99 -5.95 8.05 5.19
C VAL A 99 -4.95 9.15 5.52
N ILE A 100 -4.89 9.50 6.79
CA ILE A 100 -3.79 10.25 7.38
C ILE A 100 -2.94 9.31 8.23
N VAL A 101 -1.64 9.44 8.11
CA VAL A 101 -0.65 8.73 8.91
C VAL A 101 0.00 9.76 9.83
N ARG A 102 0.01 9.48 11.15
CA ARG A 102 0.53 10.38 12.18
C ARG A 102 1.73 9.78 12.90
N ASN A 103 2.54 10.65 13.46
CA ASN A 103 3.62 10.30 14.38
C ASN A 103 4.64 9.31 13.81
N LEU A 104 4.80 9.28 12.48
CA LEU A 104 5.77 8.41 11.82
C LEU A 104 7.18 8.97 11.99
N ASP A 105 8.00 8.29 12.78
CA ASP A 105 9.40 8.64 12.95
C ASP A 105 10.23 8.09 11.80
N LEU A 106 10.42 8.94 10.76
CA LEU A 106 11.14 8.60 9.53
C LEU A 106 12.65 8.77 9.71
N ASN A 107 13.38 7.79 9.20
CA ASN A 107 14.78 7.90 8.88
C ASN A 107 15.00 7.54 7.39
N ALA A 108 16.22 7.63 6.89
CA ALA A 108 16.50 7.35 5.49
C ALA A 108 16.14 5.91 5.08
N GLU A 109 16.33 4.94 5.98
CA GLU A 109 16.00 3.53 5.75
C GLU A 109 14.49 3.29 5.64
N LYS A 110 13.70 3.80 6.60
CA LYS A 110 12.24 3.71 6.57
C LYS A 110 11.65 4.40 5.35
N LEU A 111 12.17 5.58 4.99
CA LEU A 111 11.74 6.30 3.80
C LEU A 111 12.02 5.49 2.53
N GLN A 112 13.21 4.89 2.43
CA GLN A 112 13.54 4.02 1.30
C GLN A 112 12.63 2.78 1.24
N GLN A 113 12.31 2.16 2.37
CA GLN A 113 11.38 1.03 2.44
C GLN A 113 9.97 1.40 1.95
N ILE A 114 9.47 2.60 2.29
CA ILE A 114 8.18 3.10 1.79
C ILE A 114 8.20 3.25 0.27
N ILE A 115 9.26 3.85 -0.27
CA ILE A 115 9.44 4.03 -1.72
C ILE A 115 9.53 2.67 -2.42
N ASP A 116 10.33 1.74 -1.91
CA ASP A 116 10.51 0.41 -2.49
C ASP A 116 9.19 -0.39 -2.53
N VAL A 117 8.39 -0.31 -1.47
CA VAL A 117 7.08 -0.97 -1.42
C VAL A 117 6.11 -0.32 -2.39
N GLN A 118 6.07 1.01 -2.46
CA GLN A 118 5.25 1.73 -3.42
C GLN A 118 5.60 1.34 -4.86
N GLU A 119 6.89 1.26 -5.21
CA GLU A 119 7.35 0.84 -6.53
C GLU A 119 7.00 -0.63 -6.83
N LYS A 120 7.23 -1.54 -5.89
CA LYS A 120 6.88 -2.95 -6.04
C LYS A 120 5.37 -3.15 -6.27
N ILE A 121 4.53 -2.44 -5.52
CA ILE A 121 3.07 -2.45 -5.72
C ILE A 121 2.75 -1.94 -7.12
N HIS A 122 3.31 -0.81 -7.54
CA HIS A 122 3.06 -0.24 -8.85
C HIS A 122 3.48 -1.15 -10.01
N GLU A 123 4.62 -1.80 -9.91
CA GLU A 123 5.14 -2.64 -11.00
C GLU A 123 4.46 -4.00 -11.11
N SER A 124 4.13 -4.61 -9.97
CA SER A 124 3.54 -5.95 -9.91
C SER A 124 2.01 -5.92 -9.91
N PHE A 125 1.42 -5.67 -8.77
CA PHE A 125 -0.02 -5.78 -8.50
C PHE A 125 -0.83 -4.75 -9.29
N GLU A 126 -0.30 -3.54 -9.46
CA GLU A 126 -0.96 -2.44 -10.16
C GLU A 126 -0.73 -2.41 -11.67
N LYS A 127 -0.05 -3.41 -12.21
CA LYS A 127 0.25 -3.52 -13.64
C LYS A 127 0.80 -2.19 -14.19
N LYS A 128 1.88 -1.70 -13.60
CA LYS A 128 2.54 -0.42 -13.95
C LYS A 128 1.58 0.77 -13.81
N LYS A 129 0.98 0.92 -12.65
CA LYS A 129 0.05 2.02 -12.29
C LYS A 129 -1.27 2.04 -13.06
N LYS A 130 -1.56 1.03 -13.88
CA LYS A 130 -2.79 0.99 -14.69
C LYS A 130 -4.04 0.84 -13.81
N LYS A 131 -4.01 -0.04 -12.80
CA LYS A 131 -5.16 -0.32 -11.94
C LYS A 131 -5.29 0.68 -10.80
N ALA A 132 -4.18 1.01 -10.15
CA ALA A 132 -4.13 2.00 -9.09
C ALA A 132 -2.80 2.76 -9.11
N ALA A 133 -2.78 3.94 -8.51
CA ALA A 133 -1.59 4.71 -8.22
C ALA A 133 -1.66 5.20 -6.77
N ILE A 134 -0.52 5.24 -6.11
CA ILE A 134 -0.35 5.65 -4.73
C ILE A 134 0.30 7.03 -4.70
N GLY A 135 -0.28 7.95 -3.93
CA GLY A 135 0.31 9.23 -3.59
C GLY A 135 0.57 9.33 -2.09
N ILE A 136 1.71 9.89 -1.73
CA ILE A 136 2.11 10.14 -0.34
C ILE A 136 2.60 11.58 -0.27
N TYR A 137 2.07 12.35 0.70
CA TYR A 137 2.32 13.78 0.80
C TYR A 137 2.52 14.19 2.25
N PRO A 138 3.53 15.02 2.57
CA PRO A 138 3.67 15.61 3.91
C PRO A 138 2.51 16.57 4.18
N ILE A 139 1.88 16.42 5.34
CA ILE A 139 0.71 17.24 5.71
C ILE A 139 1.08 18.71 5.88
N GLU A 140 2.28 18.99 6.29
CA GLU A 140 2.81 20.35 6.50
C GLU A 140 2.79 21.20 5.21
N ASN A 141 2.80 20.53 4.05
CA ASN A 141 2.85 21.18 2.74
C ASN A 141 1.49 21.32 2.05
N ILE A 142 0.39 20.86 2.69
CA ILE A 142 -0.94 20.82 2.08
C ILE A 142 -2.00 21.36 3.03
N SER A 143 -3.13 21.77 2.47
CA SER A 143 -4.27 22.32 3.23
C SER A 143 -5.55 21.55 2.91
N PHE A 144 -6.24 21.04 3.95
CA PHE A 144 -7.52 20.34 3.75
C PHE A 144 -8.70 21.32 3.55
N PRO A 145 -9.81 20.87 2.90
CA PRO A 145 -10.00 19.57 2.27
C PRO A 145 -9.16 19.40 1.00
N ILE A 146 -8.89 18.12 0.65
CA ILE A 146 -8.26 17.80 -0.63
C ILE A 146 -9.34 17.59 -1.69
N TYR A 147 -9.08 18.03 -2.90
CA TYR A 147 -9.97 17.88 -4.06
C TYR A 147 -9.37 16.89 -5.05
N PHE A 148 -10.13 15.88 -5.43
CA PHE A 148 -9.80 14.99 -6.54
C PHE A 148 -10.70 15.35 -7.73
N LYS A 149 -10.12 15.96 -8.75
CA LYS A 149 -10.82 16.49 -9.92
C LYS A 149 -10.04 16.27 -11.20
N ALA A 150 -10.67 16.41 -12.36
CA ALA A 150 -9.98 16.34 -13.64
C ALA A 150 -10.07 17.66 -14.39
N LEU A 151 -8.96 18.08 -15.00
CA LEU A 151 -8.83 19.33 -15.74
C LEU A 151 -8.29 19.09 -17.15
N PRO A 152 -8.59 19.97 -18.12
CA PRO A 152 -7.90 19.98 -19.40
C PRO A 152 -6.38 20.11 -19.21
N PRO A 153 -5.54 19.35 -19.96
CA PRO A 153 -4.08 19.33 -19.78
C PRO A 153 -3.41 20.70 -19.79
N LYS A 154 -3.93 21.64 -20.56
CA LYS A 154 -3.43 23.02 -20.65
C LYS A 154 -3.62 23.83 -19.36
N ASN A 155 -4.55 23.42 -18.50
CA ASN A 155 -4.86 24.09 -17.23
C ASN A 155 -4.11 23.48 -16.04
N ILE A 156 -3.28 22.47 -16.28
CA ILE A 156 -2.47 21.79 -15.27
C ILE A 156 -1.03 22.25 -15.42
N LYS A 157 -0.50 22.92 -14.40
CA LYS A 157 0.88 23.40 -14.35
C LYS A 157 1.39 23.33 -12.91
N PHE A 158 2.49 22.67 -12.70
CA PHE A 158 3.20 22.60 -11.42
C PHE A 158 4.64 22.13 -11.63
N GLN A 159 5.48 22.20 -10.61
CA GLN A 159 6.82 21.62 -10.61
C GLN A 159 6.72 20.14 -10.25
N PRO A 160 6.99 19.19 -11.19
CA PRO A 160 6.96 17.77 -10.88
C PRO A 160 8.17 17.37 -10.02
N LEU A 161 8.05 16.27 -9.27
CA LEU A 161 9.21 15.68 -8.59
C LEU A 161 10.37 15.47 -9.58
N GLU A 162 11.59 15.61 -9.10
CA GLU A 162 12.82 15.46 -9.90
C GLU A 162 12.96 16.50 -11.03
N SER A 163 12.28 17.64 -10.94
CA SER A 163 12.44 18.76 -11.85
C SER A 163 12.70 20.06 -11.10
N ASP A 164 13.56 20.91 -11.65
CA ASP A 164 13.83 22.23 -11.08
C ASP A 164 12.85 23.30 -11.54
N ASN A 165 12.00 22.99 -12.53
CA ASN A 165 11.12 23.97 -13.15
C ASN A 165 9.66 23.50 -13.15
N GLU A 166 8.76 24.49 -13.13
CA GLU A 166 7.35 24.23 -13.41
C GLU A 166 7.14 23.81 -14.88
N MET A 167 6.28 22.82 -15.06
CA MET A 167 5.93 22.29 -16.38
C MET A 167 4.42 22.18 -16.52
N SER A 168 3.89 22.43 -17.73
CA SER A 168 2.51 22.04 -18.04
C SER A 168 2.38 20.53 -18.17
N ALA A 169 1.16 19.97 -17.99
CA ALA A 169 0.96 18.55 -18.15
C ALA A 169 1.41 18.03 -19.54
N THR A 170 1.20 18.82 -20.58
CA THR A 170 1.64 18.48 -21.94
C THR A 170 3.16 18.45 -22.09
N GLN A 171 3.88 19.32 -21.39
CA GLN A 171 5.35 19.29 -21.34
C GLN A 171 5.84 18.09 -20.55
N MET A 172 5.25 17.82 -19.37
CA MET A 172 5.61 16.66 -18.54
C MET A 172 5.55 15.34 -19.32
N LEU A 173 4.47 15.12 -20.10
CA LEU A 173 4.34 13.91 -20.90
C LEU A 173 5.41 13.79 -22.01
N LYS A 174 5.97 14.90 -22.48
CA LYS A 174 6.97 14.94 -23.55
C LYS A 174 8.40 14.95 -23.05
N GLU A 175 8.66 15.59 -21.91
CA GLU A 175 10.01 15.94 -21.46
C GLU A 175 10.40 15.23 -20.16
N HIS A 176 9.49 15.04 -19.20
CA HIS A 176 9.81 14.42 -17.92
C HIS A 176 9.94 12.91 -18.03
N GLN A 177 11.04 12.32 -17.55
CA GLN A 177 11.37 10.91 -17.74
C GLN A 177 10.29 9.97 -17.21
N THR A 178 9.87 10.17 -15.97
CA THR A 178 8.83 9.36 -15.31
C THR A 178 7.49 9.50 -16.02
N CYS A 179 7.10 10.73 -16.41
CA CYS A 179 5.84 10.97 -17.10
C CYS A 179 5.81 10.34 -18.50
N LYS A 180 6.92 10.34 -19.24
CA LYS A 180 7.04 9.65 -20.53
C LYS A 180 6.78 8.14 -20.40
N LYS A 181 7.36 7.50 -19.38
CA LYS A 181 7.19 6.06 -19.11
C LYS A 181 5.71 5.67 -18.99
N TYR A 182 4.90 6.54 -18.40
CA TYR A 182 3.50 6.28 -18.09
C TYR A 182 2.50 7.11 -18.92
N ALA A 183 2.96 7.89 -19.92
CA ALA A 183 2.12 8.76 -20.75
C ALA A 183 0.96 8.01 -21.42
N HIS A 184 1.18 6.75 -21.82
CA HIS A 184 0.18 5.89 -22.43
C HIS A 184 -1.07 5.64 -21.56
N LEU A 185 -0.98 5.86 -20.24
CA LEU A 185 -2.11 5.71 -19.31
C LEU A 185 -3.12 6.85 -19.39
N LEU A 186 -2.73 7.99 -19.99
CA LEU A 186 -3.60 9.15 -20.23
C LEU A 186 -3.85 9.39 -21.72
N GLU A 187 -3.42 8.47 -22.58
CA GLU A 187 -3.61 8.57 -24.02
C GLU A 187 -5.09 8.62 -24.38
N GLY A 188 -5.47 9.58 -25.23
CA GLY A 188 -6.85 9.80 -25.66
C GLY A 188 -7.76 10.49 -24.63
N ALA A 189 -7.32 10.70 -23.39
CA ALA A 189 -8.10 11.40 -22.39
C ALA A 189 -8.17 12.92 -22.68
N LYS A 190 -9.37 13.49 -22.63
CA LYS A 190 -9.59 14.94 -22.83
C LYS A 190 -9.26 15.76 -21.59
N VAL A 191 -9.36 15.15 -20.42
CA VAL A 191 -9.05 15.73 -19.12
C VAL A 191 -8.14 14.78 -18.34
N TYR A 192 -7.30 15.33 -17.46
CA TYR A 192 -6.37 14.58 -16.65
C TYR A 192 -6.71 14.72 -15.16
N PRO A 193 -6.71 13.64 -14.40
CA PRO A 193 -7.00 13.68 -12.97
C PRO A 193 -5.87 14.39 -12.22
N ILE A 194 -6.23 15.19 -11.23
CA ILE A 194 -5.29 15.82 -10.30
C ILE A 194 -5.83 15.74 -8.87
N PHE A 195 -4.91 15.67 -7.92
CA PHE A 195 -5.19 16.06 -6.56
C PHE A 195 -4.76 17.51 -6.35
N SER A 196 -5.59 18.29 -5.66
CA SER A 196 -5.25 19.65 -5.23
C SER A 196 -5.75 19.90 -3.82
N ASP A 197 -5.09 20.82 -3.11
CA ASP A 197 -5.50 21.25 -1.78
C ASP A 197 -6.56 22.38 -1.83
N SER A 198 -7.00 22.84 -0.65
CA SER A 198 -7.97 23.94 -0.53
C SER A 198 -7.43 25.30 -1.00
N ASN A 199 -6.11 25.45 -1.12
CA ASN A 199 -5.47 26.64 -1.69
C ASN A 199 -5.24 26.52 -3.20
N ASN A 200 -5.75 25.45 -3.84
CA ASN A 200 -5.54 25.11 -5.25
C ASN A 200 -4.10 24.75 -5.62
N ASN A 201 -3.24 24.43 -4.67
CA ASN A 201 -1.94 23.85 -4.97
C ASN A 201 -2.15 22.44 -5.51
N ILE A 202 -1.50 22.12 -6.63
CA ILE A 202 -1.57 20.76 -7.19
C ILE A 202 -0.62 19.84 -6.41
N LEU A 203 -1.17 18.72 -5.91
CA LEU A 203 -0.42 17.69 -5.20
C LEU A 203 0.21 16.68 -6.16
N SER A 204 -0.57 16.29 -7.18
CA SER A 204 -0.13 15.28 -8.15
C SER A 204 -0.96 15.29 -9.43
N LEU A 205 -0.43 14.61 -10.42
CA LEU A 205 -1.09 14.23 -11.68
C LEU A 205 -1.12 12.69 -11.77
N PRO A 206 -2.09 12.01 -11.08
CA PRO A 206 -2.18 10.54 -11.15
C PRO A 206 -2.46 10.05 -12.58
N PRO A 207 -1.93 8.91 -12.97
CA PRO A 207 -1.02 8.02 -12.23
C PRO A 207 0.46 8.37 -12.45
N LEU A 208 0.80 9.55 -12.91
CA LEU A 208 2.11 9.89 -13.43
C LEU A 208 3.10 10.29 -12.33
N ILE A 209 2.83 11.42 -11.63
CA ILE A 209 3.84 12.07 -10.78
C ILE A 209 3.23 12.98 -9.71
N ASN A 210 3.92 13.10 -8.57
CA ASN A 210 3.62 14.07 -7.52
C ASN A 210 4.31 15.42 -7.82
N SER A 211 3.79 16.48 -7.21
CA SER A 211 4.40 17.80 -7.20
C SER A 211 5.63 17.82 -6.28
N HIS A 212 6.65 18.58 -6.66
CA HIS A 212 7.83 18.80 -5.84
C HIS A 212 7.49 19.55 -4.54
N THR A 213 6.66 20.60 -4.64
CA THR A 213 6.37 21.47 -3.51
C THR A 213 5.47 20.82 -2.45
N THR A 214 4.51 20.01 -2.85
CA THR A 214 3.51 19.41 -1.96
C THR A 214 3.73 17.92 -1.70
N GLY A 215 4.46 17.22 -2.58
CA GLY A 215 4.55 15.75 -2.57
C GLY A 215 5.96 15.22 -2.31
N ARG A 216 6.95 16.05 -2.01
CA ARG A 216 8.28 15.58 -1.65
C ARG A 216 8.33 15.24 -0.16
N VAL A 217 8.46 13.95 0.16
CA VAL A 217 8.60 13.47 1.54
C VAL A 217 10.09 13.45 1.92
N GLU A 218 10.40 14.02 3.09
CA GLU A 218 11.73 14.05 3.69
C GLU A 218 11.69 13.40 5.08
N THR A 219 12.85 13.04 5.62
CA THR A 219 12.96 12.31 6.89
C THR A 219 12.47 13.07 8.13
N TYR A 220 12.33 14.38 8.04
CA TYR A 220 11.80 15.20 9.15
C TYR A 220 10.28 15.29 9.19
N HIS A 221 9.58 14.89 8.14
CA HIS A 221 8.12 14.84 8.13
C HIS A 221 7.63 13.68 9.00
N LYS A 222 6.61 13.95 9.81
CA LYS A 222 6.02 12.94 10.73
C LYS A 222 4.62 12.54 10.35
N ASP A 223 3.91 13.43 9.70
CA ASP A 223 2.51 13.26 9.34
C ASP A 223 2.35 13.26 7.83
N LEU A 224 1.67 12.22 7.31
CA LEU A 224 1.52 12.03 5.88
C LEU A 224 0.06 11.86 5.49
N PHE A 225 -0.35 12.50 4.41
CA PHE A 225 -1.56 12.17 3.69
C PHE A 225 -1.22 11.07 2.68
N VAL A 226 -1.97 9.96 2.70
CA VAL A 226 -1.78 8.82 1.80
C VAL A 226 -3.07 8.58 1.03
N GLU A 227 -3.00 8.57 -0.30
CA GLU A 227 -4.13 8.22 -1.16
C GLU A 227 -3.78 7.10 -2.13
N VAL A 228 -4.82 6.37 -2.52
CA VAL A 228 -4.73 5.39 -3.62
C VAL A 228 -5.89 5.66 -4.56
N SER A 229 -5.60 5.97 -5.82
CA SER A 229 -6.60 6.30 -6.83
C SER A 229 -6.62 5.30 -7.99
N GLY A 230 -7.78 5.08 -8.60
CA GLY A 230 -7.94 4.10 -9.69
C GLY A 230 -9.38 3.89 -10.14
N HIS A 231 -9.69 2.64 -10.52
CA HIS A 231 -10.99 2.31 -11.13
C HIS A 231 -11.88 1.42 -10.24
N ASN A 232 -11.31 0.69 -9.29
CA ASN A 232 -12.05 -0.27 -8.46
C ASN A 232 -11.75 -0.04 -6.98
N GLU A 233 -12.72 0.47 -6.25
CA GLU A 233 -12.61 0.84 -4.84
C GLU A 233 -12.13 -0.32 -3.95
N HIS A 234 -12.69 -1.52 -4.16
CA HIS A 234 -12.28 -2.70 -3.38
C HIS A 234 -10.80 -3.03 -3.57
N HIS A 235 -10.31 -2.88 -4.80
CA HIS A 235 -8.90 -3.08 -5.11
C HIS A 235 -8.03 -1.99 -4.47
N LEU A 236 -8.45 -0.72 -4.54
CA LEU A 236 -7.76 0.40 -3.91
C LEU A 236 -7.69 0.22 -2.39
N ASN A 237 -8.78 -0.24 -1.78
CA ASN A 237 -8.84 -0.52 -0.36
C ASN A 237 -7.80 -1.58 0.06
N SER A 238 -7.65 -2.65 -0.72
CA SER A 238 -6.66 -3.69 -0.44
C SER A 238 -5.22 -3.16 -0.49
N VAL A 239 -4.92 -2.28 -1.45
CA VAL A 239 -3.62 -1.60 -1.55
C VAL A 239 -3.38 -0.69 -0.35
N LEU A 240 -4.38 0.13 0.00
CA LEU A 240 -4.28 1.06 1.13
C LEU A 240 -4.08 0.32 2.45
N ILE A 241 -4.83 -0.76 2.71
CA ILE A 241 -4.68 -1.59 3.91
C ILE A 241 -3.26 -2.17 4.00
N THR A 242 -2.68 -2.64 2.90
CA THR A 242 -1.31 -3.17 2.89
C THR A 242 -0.30 -2.10 3.27
N LEU A 243 -0.41 -0.89 2.72
CA LEU A 243 0.46 0.24 3.07
C LEU A 243 0.29 0.65 4.53
N VAL A 244 -0.95 0.80 4.98
CA VAL A 244 -1.29 1.19 6.36
C VAL A 244 -0.73 0.17 7.36
N SER A 245 -0.90 -1.13 7.10
CA SER A 245 -0.35 -2.19 7.95
C SER A 245 1.17 -2.09 8.11
N MET A 246 1.87 -1.78 7.02
CA MET A 246 3.32 -1.57 7.05
C MET A 246 3.70 -0.33 7.86
N LEU A 247 3.02 0.80 7.64
CA LEU A 247 3.30 2.05 8.32
C LEU A 247 3.03 1.96 9.83
N GLN A 248 2.02 1.20 10.25
CA GLN A 248 1.77 0.93 11.67
C GLN A 248 2.87 0.09 12.32
N VAL A 249 3.43 -0.90 11.62
CA VAL A 249 4.59 -1.65 12.10
C VAL A 249 5.82 -0.73 12.24
N MET A 250 5.94 0.30 11.40
CA MET A 250 6.97 1.34 11.52
C MET A 250 6.72 2.31 12.70
N GLY A 251 5.59 2.17 13.41
CA GLY A 251 5.25 2.97 14.59
C GLY A 251 4.25 4.09 14.34
N ALA A 252 3.64 4.18 13.15
CA ALA A 252 2.67 5.20 12.83
C ALA A 252 1.29 4.92 13.44
N GLU A 253 0.56 5.99 13.74
CA GLU A 253 -0.88 5.97 14.00
C GLU A 253 -1.63 6.30 12.71
N VAL A 254 -2.82 5.74 12.51
CA VAL A 254 -3.61 5.94 11.29
C VAL A 254 -4.96 6.54 11.63
N GLU A 255 -5.25 7.68 10.99
CA GLU A 255 -6.55 8.34 11.04
C GLU A 255 -7.34 8.02 9.76
N SER A 256 -8.60 7.60 9.93
CA SER A 256 -9.52 7.47 8.80
C SER A 256 -9.84 8.84 8.18
N MET A 257 -10.14 8.84 6.89
CA MET A 257 -10.61 10.02 6.17
C MET A 257 -11.93 9.73 5.49
N GLN A 258 -12.78 10.75 5.40
CA GLN A 258 -13.99 10.70 4.58
C GLN A 258 -13.65 11.08 3.14
N VAL A 259 -13.99 10.20 2.19
CA VAL A 259 -13.89 10.48 0.76
C VAL A 259 -15.31 10.67 0.22
N GLU A 260 -15.67 11.93 -0.05
CA GLU A 260 -17.02 12.33 -0.41
C GLU A 260 -17.20 12.34 -1.93
N TYR A 261 -18.11 11.51 -2.42
CA TYR A 261 -18.58 11.48 -3.81
C TYR A 261 -19.92 12.19 -3.88
N ALA A 262 -19.91 13.54 -3.85
CA ALA A 262 -21.13 14.34 -3.77
C ALA A 262 -22.13 14.05 -4.91
N HIS A 263 -21.64 13.75 -6.11
CA HIS A 263 -22.45 13.41 -7.29
C HIS A 263 -23.09 12.02 -7.22
N GLU A 264 -22.60 11.12 -6.32
CA GLU A 264 -23.14 9.77 -6.07
C GLU A 264 -23.92 9.70 -4.74
N ASN A 265 -23.98 10.79 -3.95
CA ASN A 265 -24.46 10.79 -2.56
C ASN A 265 -23.82 9.66 -1.72
N TYR A 266 -22.53 9.42 -1.93
CA TYR A 266 -21.76 8.35 -1.33
C TYR A 266 -20.52 8.90 -0.63
N THR A 267 -20.25 8.39 0.56
CA THR A 267 -19.02 8.66 1.31
C THR A 267 -18.33 7.34 1.60
N TYR A 268 -17.07 7.24 1.17
CA TYR A 268 -16.18 6.15 1.53
C TYR A 268 -15.40 6.53 2.79
N GLU A 269 -15.24 5.58 3.68
CA GLU A 269 -14.29 5.60 4.79
C GLU A 269 -13.58 4.24 4.85
N LEU A 270 -12.27 4.23 5.17
CA LEU A 270 -11.49 3.00 5.23
C LEU A 270 -12.12 2.02 6.21
N ASN A 271 -12.47 0.84 5.71
CA ASN A 271 -12.95 -0.27 6.52
C ASN A 271 -11.86 -1.34 6.58
N VAL A 272 -11.40 -1.64 7.78
CA VAL A 272 -10.37 -2.65 8.10
C VAL A 272 -10.95 -3.86 8.82
N ASP A 273 -12.28 -3.98 8.90
CA ASP A 273 -12.91 -5.12 9.55
C ASP A 273 -12.50 -6.44 8.91
N PRO A 274 -12.17 -7.46 9.72
CA PRO A 274 -11.77 -8.76 9.23
C PRO A 274 -12.91 -9.42 8.42
N LYS A 275 -12.57 -9.96 7.25
CA LYS A 275 -13.52 -10.75 6.47
C LYS A 275 -13.59 -12.16 6.99
N ILE A 276 -14.78 -12.56 7.46
CA ILE A 276 -15.03 -13.93 7.93
C ILE A 276 -15.29 -14.84 6.73
N LYS A 277 -14.59 -15.97 6.67
CA LYS A 277 -14.81 -17.06 5.72
C LYS A 277 -15.07 -18.35 6.47
N THR A 278 -16.09 -19.11 6.05
CA THR A 278 -16.44 -20.42 6.62
C THR A 278 -15.97 -21.51 5.68
N LEU A 279 -15.19 -22.45 6.20
CA LEU A 279 -14.72 -23.63 5.49
C LEU A 279 -15.01 -24.88 6.31
N SER A 280 -15.44 -25.97 5.67
CA SER A 280 -15.60 -27.25 6.35
C SER A 280 -14.25 -27.95 6.47
N ARG A 281 -14.08 -28.71 7.55
CA ARG A 281 -12.90 -29.54 7.79
C ARG A 281 -12.69 -30.55 6.65
N GLU A 282 -13.78 -31.17 6.19
CA GLU A 282 -13.77 -32.14 5.08
C GLU A 282 -13.22 -31.52 3.80
N TYR A 283 -13.64 -30.31 3.50
CA TYR A 283 -13.11 -29.57 2.33
C TYR A 283 -11.61 -29.28 2.48
N ILE A 284 -11.17 -28.84 3.67
CA ILE A 284 -9.75 -28.59 3.93
C ILE A 284 -8.95 -29.90 3.79
N SER A 285 -9.41 -30.99 4.43
CA SER A 285 -8.74 -32.31 4.37
C SER A 285 -8.67 -32.83 2.93
N SER A 286 -9.71 -32.63 2.13
CA SER A 286 -9.72 -33.05 0.72
C SER A 286 -8.70 -32.30 -0.13
N LEU A 287 -8.49 -31.00 0.13
CA LEU A 287 -7.49 -30.20 -0.58
C LEU A 287 -6.05 -30.55 -0.19
N VAL A 288 -5.83 -30.82 1.10
CA VAL A 288 -4.51 -31.15 1.64
C VAL A 288 -4.14 -32.62 1.37
N GLY A 289 -5.13 -33.48 1.15
CA GLY A 289 -4.93 -34.93 0.94
C GLY A 289 -4.66 -35.73 2.23
N VAL A 290 -4.89 -35.12 3.39
CA VAL A 290 -4.70 -35.73 4.71
C VAL A 290 -5.91 -35.42 5.60
N GLU A 291 -6.36 -36.44 6.33
CA GLU A 291 -7.40 -36.25 7.36
C GLU A 291 -6.87 -35.43 8.53
N LEU A 292 -7.49 -34.27 8.78
CA LEU A 292 -7.12 -33.35 9.84
C LEU A 292 -8.24 -33.29 10.89
N THR A 293 -7.84 -33.18 12.15
CA THR A 293 -8.77 -32.85 13.25
C THR A 293 -9.04 -31.34 13.29
N ASN A 294 -10.13 -30.92 13.92
CA ASN A 294 -10.45 -29.49 14.10
C ASN A 294 -9.31 -28.74 14.79
N ASN A 295 -8.68 -29.35 15.80
CA ASN A 295 -7.57 -28.73 16.53
C ASN A 295 -6.33 -28.54 15.66
N GLU A 296 -6.01 -29.49 14.78
CA GLU A 296 -4.91 -29.38 13.84
C GLU A 296 -5.17 -28.27 12.81
N VAL A 297 -6.40 -28.21 12.26
CA VAL A 297 -6.78 -27.12 11.34
C VAL A 297 -6.62 -25.76 12.02
N ILE A 298 -7.14 -25.58 13.23
CA ILE A 298 -7.02 -24.32 13.99
C ILE A 298 -5.56 -23.97 14.23
N LYS A 299 -4.76 -24.93 14.70
CA LYS A 299 -3.33 -24.71 14.97
C LYS A 299 -2.54 -24.31 13.74
N LEU A 300 -2.75 -25.03 12.63
CA LEU A 300 -2.08 -24.73 11.35
C LEU A 300 -2.49 -23.37 10.78
N ALA A 301 -3.75 -23.04 10.89
CA ALA A 301 -4.26 -21.79 10.41
C ALA A 301 -3.74 -20.58 11.20
N LYS A 302 -3.72 -20.66 12.54
CA LYS A 302 -3.09 -19.65 13.40
C LYS A 302 -1.63 -19.45 13.03
N LYS A 303 -0.90 -20.54 12.86
CA LYS A 303 0.53 -20.52 12.56
C LYS A 303 0.85 -19.90 11.20
N LYS A 304 0.08 -20.24 10.14
CA LYS A 304 0.39 -19.81 8.76
C LYS A 304 -0.11 -18.44 8.38
N SER A 305 -1.20 -17.99 8.95
CA SER A 305 -1.91 -16.79 8.45
C SER A 305 -2.12 -15.70 9.49
N GLY A 306 -1.78 -15.98 10.75
CA GLY A 306 -2.14 -15.07 11.83
C GLY A 306 -3.64 -14.93 12.03
N LEU A 307 -4.45 -15.84 11.49
CA LEU A 307 -5.90 -15.81 11.59
C LEU A 307 -6.38 -16.30 12.96
N GLU A 308 -6.97 -15.44 13.76
CA GLU A 308 -7.49 -15.82 15.09
C GLU A 308 -8.87 -16.48 15.08
N LEU A 309 -9.64 -16.35 14.01
CA LEU A 309 -11.03 -16.79 14.00
C LEU A 309 -11.26 -17.85 12.92
N PHE A 310 -11.25 -19.11 13.36
CA PHE A 310 -11.92 -20.19 12.65
C PHE A 310 -13.18 -20.59 13.40
N THR A 311 -14.34 -20.27 12.82
CA THR A 311 -15.56 -20.99 13.17
C THR A 311 -15.61 -22.23 12.30
N ILE A 312 -15.23 -23.38 12.87
CA ILE A 312 -15.42 -24.68 12.21
C ILE A 312 -16.89 -25.04 12.47
N LEU A 313 -17.69 -25.05 11.41
CA LEU A 313 -18.99 -25.69 11.47
C LEU A 313 -18.76 -27.21 11.56
N LEU A 314 -19.25 -27.79 12.66
CA LEU A 314 -19.32 -29.25 12.88
C LEU A 314 -20.43 -29.84 12.03
#